data_668f3b361963bf6c53ec233c46fe88af
#
_entry.id   668f3b361963bf6c53ec233c46fe88af
#
_cell.length_a   1.000
_cell.length_b   1.000
_cell.length_c   1.000
_cell.angle_alpha   90.00
_cell.angle_beta   90.00
_cell.angle_gamma   90.00
#
_symmetry.space_group_name_H-M   'P 1'
#
loop_
_entity.id
_entity.type
_entity.pdbx_description
1 polymer ?
#
loop_
_entity_poly.entity_id
_entity_poly.type
_entity_poly.pdbx_seq_one_letter_code
_entity_poly.pdbx_strand_id
1 'polypeptide(L)'
;MKKLILISSLLFSVNGWADESMISLNDYLEQQKQHYDDPNVSFYISIRCSAINLNMVDLSGNNPELMERGQKASDHFTATAVQTRKRISPNDSDEEHIKNVIATISGAANAYVEVMNVNYPKTGIYFTEWMIEDLSTCSALYEMDNE
;
A
#
# COMPACT_ATOMS: atom_id res chain seq x y z
N MET A 1 -46.15 -17.57 -6.15
CA MET A 1 -44.75 -18.00 -6.06
C MET A 1 -43.90 -16.76 -5.87
N LYS A 2 -43.47 -16.49 -4.63
CA LYS A 2 -42.58 -15.33 -4.32
C LYS A 2 -41.13 -15.74 -4.58
N LYS A 3 -40.51 -15.17 -5.61
CA LYS A 3 -39.08 -15.30 -5.85
C LYS A 3 -38.34 -14.40 -4.84
N LEU A 4 -37.72 -15.03 -3.86
CA LEU A 4 -36.73 -14.37 -3.00
C LEU A 4 -35.49 -14.07 -3.85
N ILE A 5 -35.28 -12.80 -4.17
CA ILE A 5 -34.01 -12.32 -4.71
C ILE A 5 -33.06 -12.17 -3.51
N LEU A 6 -32.19 -13.13 -3.35
CA LEU A 6 -31.03 -13.04 -2.46
C LEU A 6 -30.08 -11.99 -3.05
N ILE A 7 -30.14 -10.76 -2.54
CA ILE A 7 -29.11 -9.75 -2.75
C ILE A 7 -27.93 -10.21 -1.90
N SER A 8 -26.97 -10.88 -2.53
CA SER A 8 -25.65 -11.09 -1.95
C SER A 8 -24.97 -9.74 -1.85
N SER A 9 -25.08 -9.11 -0.69
CA SER A 9 -24.23 -7.99 -0.30
C SER A 9 -22.78 -8.51 -0.26
N LEU A 10 -22.03 -8.25 -1.31
CA LEU A 10 -20.58 -8.34 -1.31
C LEU A 10 -20.06 -7.31 -0.29
N LEU A 11 -20.01 -7.74 0.95
CA LEU A 11 -19.20 -7.09 1.97
C LEU A 11 -17.75 -7.24 1.48
N PHE A 12 -17.22 -6.18 0.87
CA PHE A 12 -15.78 -6.02 0.73
C PHE A 12 -15.22 -5.92 2.15
N SER A 13 -14.91 -7.07 2.71
CA SER A 13 -14.19 -7.15 3.96
C SER A 13 -12.80 -6.57 3.71
N VAL A 14 -12.48 -5.53 4.46
CA VAL A 14 -11.17 -4.82 4.50
C VAL A 14 -10.03 -5.78 4.93
N ASN A 15 -10.33 -7.03 5.22
CA ASN A 15 -9.41 -8.09 5.64
C ASN A 15 -8.76 -8.86 4.48
N GLY A 16 -8.93 -8.44 3.22
CA GLY A 16 -8.40 -9.15 2.05
C GLY A 16 -6.88 -9.08 1.86
N TRP A 17 -6.13 -8.36 2.70
CA TRP A 17 -4.69 -8.25 2.58
C TRP A 17 -3.91 -9.42 3.22
N ALA A 18 -4.54 -10.19 4.11
CA ALA A 18 -3.88 -11.25 4.86
C ALA A 18 -3.94 -12.64 4.20
N ASP A 19 -4.80 -12.85 3.22
CA ASP A 19 -5.10 -14.20 2.68
C ASP A 19 -4.53 -14.45 1.26
N GLU A 20 -4.12 -13.42 0.53
CA GLU A 20 -3.33 -13.55 -0.69
C GLU A 20 -1.89 -13.17 -0.39
N SER A 21 -0.96 -14.09 -0.65
CA SER A 21 0.48 -13.79 -0.56
C SER A 21 0.77 -12.52 -1.37
N MET A 22 1.19 -11.44 -0.70
CA MET A 22 1.55 -10.20 -1.38
C MET A 22 2.63 -10.48 -2.42
N ILE A 23 2.33 -10.20 -3.68
CA ILE A 23 3.33 -10.23 -4.77
C ILE A 23 4.16 -8.94 -4.73
N SER A 24 5.34 -8.95 -5.35
CA SER A 24 6.14 -7.72 -5.49
C SER A 24 5.37 -6.66 -6.28
N LEU A 25 5.68 -5.38 -6.04
CA LEU A 25 5.10 -4.30 -6.84
C LEU A 25 5.49 -4.39 -8.32
N ASN A 26 6.68 -4.90 -8.63
CA ASN A 26 7.09 -5.13 -10.01
C ASN A 26 6.20 -6.15 -10.71
N ASP A 27 5.90 -7.27 -10.04
CA ASP A 27 5.00 -8.29 -10.60
C ASP A 27 3.57 -7.74 -10.76
N TYR A 28 3.11 -6.95 -9.78
CA TYR A 28 1.82 -6.28 -9.87
C TYR A 28 1.76 -5.29 -11.04
N LEU A 29 2.76 -4.44 -11.19
CA LEU A 29 2.85 -3.47 -12.29
C LEU A 29 2.86 -4.17 -13.66
N GLU A 30 3.58 -5.28 -13.81
CA GLU A 30 3.60 -6.06 -15.04
C GLU A 30 2.21 -6.66 -15.35
N GLN A 31 1.48 -7.14 -14.33
CA GLN A 31 0.11 -7.62 -14.50
C GLN A 31 -0.87 -6.50 -14.88
N GLN A 32 -0.62 -5.27 -14.42
CA GLN A 32 -1.48 -4.11 -14.63
C GLN A 32 -1.03 -3.20 -15.80
N LYS A 33 -0.05 -3.59 -16.58
CA LYS A 33 0.55 -2.73 -17.63
C LYS A 33 -0.42 -2.14 -18.66
N GLN A 34 -1.59 -2.74 -18.83
CA GLN A 34 -2.65 -2.24 -19.71
C GLN A 34 -3.68 -1.35 -18.96
N HIS A 35 -3.52 -1.17 -17.66
CA HIS A 35 -4.48 -0.52 -16.77
C HIS A 35 -3.84 0.58 -15.90
N TYR A 36 -2.70 1.14 -16.31
CA TYR A 36 -2.03 2.19 -15.52
C TYR A 36 -2.87 3.46 -15.34
N ASP A 37 -3.83 3.72 -16.24
CA ASP A 37 -4.76 4.83 -16.13
C ASP A 37 -5.92 4.56 -15.14
N ASP A 38 -6.07 3.31 -14.66
CA ASP A 38 -7.08 2.97 -13.68
C ASP A 38 -6.70 3.54 -12.30
N PRO A 39 -7.54 4.41 -11.71
CA PRO A 39 -7.27 4.99 -10.41
C PRO A 39 -7.14 3.94 -9.30
N ASN A 40 -7.73 2.75 -9.44
CA ASN A 40 -7.55 1.67 -8.46
C ASN A 40 -6.11 1.12 -8.47
N VAL A 41 -5.48 1.04 -9.64
CA VAL A 41 -4.07 0.64 -9.77
C VAL A 41 -3.16 1.66 -9.09
N SER A 42 -3.34 2.95 -9.39
CA SER A 42 -2.60 4.05 -8.76
C SER A 42 -2.81 4.07 -7.23
N PHE A 43 -4.06 3.85 -6.78
CA PHE A 43 -4.39 3.77 -5.37
C PHE A 43 -3.64 2.63 -4.67
N TYR A 44 -3.67 1.43 -5.24
CA TYR A 44 -2.99 0.26 -4.69
C TYR A 44 -1.48 0.49 -4.54
N ILE A 45 -0.84 1.02 -5.59
CA ILE A 45 0.60 1.32 -5.59
C ILE A 45 0.93 2.34 -4.49
N SER A 46 0.15 3.42 -4.41
CA SER A 46 0.37 4.48 -3.42
C SER A 46 0.23 3.95 -1.99
N ILE A 47 -0.76 3.11 -1.71
CA ILE A 47 -0.93 2.44 -0.42
C ILE A 47 0.29 1.59 -0.07
N ARG A 48 0.75 0.76 -1.02
CA ARG A 48 1.90 -0.13 -0.82
C ARG A 48 3.18 0.66 -0.56
N CYS A 49 3.43 1.70 -1.35
CA CYS A 49 4.60 2.55 -1.21
C CYS A 49 4.59 3.36 0.09
N SER A 50 3.44 3.89 0.50
CA SER A 50 3.33 4.54 1.81
C SER A 50 3.62 3.54 2.95
N ALA A 51 2.99 2.37 2.93
CA ALA A 51 3.10 1.36 3.97
C ALA A 51 4.53 0.83 4.16
N ILE A 52 5.23 0.50 3.07
CA ILE A 52 6.60 -0.04 3.18
C ILE A 52 7.60 1.03 3.64
N ASN A 53 7.40 2.29 3.25
CA ASN A 53 8.24 3.40 3.73
C ASN A 53 7.99 3.69 5.21
N LEU A 54 6.76 3.58 5.73
CA LEU A 54 6.49 3.65 7.18
C LEU A 54 7.25 2.56 7.95
N ASN A 55 7.21 1.32 7.47
CA ASN A 55 7.97 0.23 8.08
C ASN A 55 9.49 0.49 8.05
N MET A 56 10.00 1.12 6.99
CA MET A 56 11.40 1.54 6.94
C MET A 56 11.71 2.62 7.97
N VAL A 57 10.80 3.56 8.22
CA VAL A 57 10.93 4.57 9.29
C VAL A 57 11.02 3.90 10.65
N ASP A 58 10.13 2.96 10.95
CA ASP A 58 10.11 2.24 12.22
C ASP A 58 11.40 1.42 12.45
N LEU A 59 11.97 0.86 11.39
CA LEU A 59 13.19 0.06 11.44
C LEU A 59 14.48 0.89 11.31
N SER A 60 14.38 2.19 11.00
CA SER A 60 15.55 3.07 10.81
C SER A 60 16.37 3.29 12.10
N GLY A 61 15.77 3.03 13.27
CA GLY A 61 16.41 3.19 14.57
C GLY A 61 16.90 4.62 14.77
N ASN A 62 18.22 4.77 14.97
CA ASN A 62 18.86 6.07 15.18
C ASN A 62 19.47 6.69 13.89
N ASN A 63 19.04 6.26 12.71
CA ASN A 63 19.49 6.83 11.45
C ASN A 63 18.52 7.92 10.96
N PRO A 64 18.80 9.21 11.22
CA PRO A 64 17.89 10.30 10.91
C PRO A 64 17.70 10.51 9.41
N GLU A 65 18.67 10.17 8.58
CA GLU A 65 18.58 10.30 7.12
C GLU A 65 17.57 9.29 6.53
N LEU A 66 17.66 8.02 6.96
CA LEU A 66 16.72 6.99 6.54
C LEU A 66 15.31 7.28 7.05
N MET A 67 15.18 7.78 8.28
CA MET A 67 13.90 8.17 8.86
C MET A 67 13.26 9.31 8.06
N GLU A 68 14.01 10.38 7.77
CA GLU A 68 13.51 11.53 7.02
C GLU A 68 13.11 11.13 5.59
N ARG A 69 13.94 10.33 4.91
CA ARG A 69 13.66 9.85 3.55
C ARG A 69 12.40 8.98 3.51
N GLY A 70 12.27 8.03 4.42
CA GLY A 70 11.09 7.18 4.53
C GLY A 70 9.83 7.96 4.83
N GLN A 71 9.89 8.94 5.75
CA GLN A 71 8.76 9.79 6.10
C GLN A 71 8.30 10.63 4.90
N LYS A 72 9.22 11.29 4.20
CA LYS A 72 8.89 12.09 3.01
C LYS A 72 8.22 11.25 1.93
N ALA A 73 8.76 10.07 1.64
CA ALA A 73 8.18 9.17 0.66
C ALA A 73 6.78 8.68 1.10
N SER A 74 6.63 8.29 2.37
CA SER A 74 5.33 7.87 2.90
C SER A 74 4.28 8.99 2.84
N ASP A 75 4.64 10.22 3.21
CA ASP A 75 3.73 11.37 3.16
C ASP A 75 3.30 11.68 1.72
N HIS A 76 4.23 11.63 0.75
CA HIS A 76 3.95 11.82 -0.66
C HIS A 76 2.94 10.79 -1.17
N PHE A 77 3.19 9.49 -0.95
CA PHE A 77 2.29 8.44 -1.40
C PHE A 77 0.95 8.44 -0.66
N THR A 78 0.92 8.84 0.61
CA THR A 78 -0.34 9.05 1.35
C THR A 78 -1.18 10.14 0.69
N ALA A 79 -0.57 11.28 0.34
CA ALA A 79 -1.27 12.36 -0.35
C ALA A 79 -1.78 11.91 -1.73
N THR A 80 -0.98 11.18 -2.50
CA THR A 80 -1.37 10.60 -3.79
C THR A 80 -2.54 9.62 -3.63
N ALA A 81 -2.51 8.77 -2.60
CA ALA A 81 -3.61 7.84 -2.30
C ALA A 81 -4.92 8.59 -1.99
N VAL A 82 -4.87 9.68 -1.21
CA VAL A 82 -6.05 10.50 -0.91
C VAL A 82 -6.62 11.12 -2.19
N GLN A 83 -5.77 11.70 -3.05
CA GLN A 83 -6.22 12.29 -4.32
C GLN A 83 -6.84 11.23 -5.25
N THR A 84 -6.22 10.06 -5.32
CA THR A 84 -6.74 8.94 -6.12
C THR A 84 -8.05 8.41 -5.56
N ARG A 85 -8.18 8.32 -4.23
CA ARG A 85 -9.43 7.91 -3.58
C ARG A 85 -10.59 8.85 -3.90
N LYS A 86 -10.35 10.17 -3.99
CA LYS A 86 -11.37 11.15 -4.42
C LYS A 86 -11.88 10.89 -5.84
N ARG A 87 -11.02 10.40 -6.72
CA ARG A 87 -11.42 10.00 -8.09
C ARG A 87 -12.25 8.72 -8.10
N ILE A 88 -11.95 7.77 -7.21
CA ILE A 88 -12.66 6.49 -7.10
C ILE A 88 -14.04 6.68 -6.47
N SER A 89 -14.14 7.53 -5.45
CA SER A 89 -15.37 7.74 -4.65
C SER A 89 -15.70 9.23 -4.51
N PRO A 90 -16.11 9.91 -5.58
CA PRO A 90 -16.23 11.38 -5.60
C PRO A 90 -17.31 11.93 -4.68
N ASN A 91 -18.20 11.08 -4.16
CA ASN A 91 -19.30 11.49 -3.27
C ASN A 91 -18.95 11.41 -1.77
N ASP A 92 -17.81 10.80 -1.43
CA ASP A 92 -17.34 10.73 -0.04
C ASP A 92 -16.78 12.09 0.39
N SER A 93 -16.84 12.39 1.70
CA SER A 93 -16.23 13.59 2.27
C SER A 93 -14.70 13.48 2.32
N ASP A 94 -14.02 14.61 2.43
CA ASP A 94 -12.56 14.63 2.60
C ASP A 94 -12.11 13.86 3.85
N GLU A 95 -12.88 13.94 4.92
CA GLU A 95 -12.62 13.19 6.16
C GLU A 95 -12.71 11.67 5.93
N GLU A 96 -13.73 11.22 5.20
CA GLU A 96 -13.88 9.80 4.85
C GLU A 96 -12.75 9.30 3.95
N HIS A 97 -12.30 10.11 2.98
CA HIS A 97 -11.14 9.76 2.15
C HIS A 97 -9.88 9.56 2.99
N ILE A 98 -9.56 10.52 3.86
CA ILE A 98 -8.38 10.45 4.73
C ILE A 98 -8.46 9.24 5.66
N LYS A 99 -9.61 9.03 6.32
CA LYS A 99 -9.83 7.91 7.23
C LYS A 99 -9.64 6.56 6.53
N ASN A 100 -10.23 6.41 5.33
CA ASN A 100 -10.11 5.18 4.55
C ASN A 100 -8.66 4.92 4.10
N VAL A 101 -7.97 5.94 3.63
CA VAL A 101 -6.56 5.83 3.20
C VAL A 101 -5.68 5.42 4.36
N ILE A 102 -5.78 6.09 5.52
CA ILE A 102 -4.99 5.75 6.71
C ILE A 102 -5.26 4.31 7.17
N ALA A 103 -6.52 3.88 7.21
CA ALA A 103 -6.87 2.51 7.59
C ALA A 103 -6.29 1.49 6.62
N THR A 104 -6.32 1.78 5.31
CA THR A 104 -5.78 0.89 4.27
C THR A 104 -4.25 0.81 4.33
N ILE A 105 -3.56 1.94 4.53
CA ILE A 105 -2.10 1.99 4.72
C ILE A 105 -1.70 1.17 5.96
N SER A 106 -2.41 1.35 7.07
CA SER A 106 -2.15 0.59 8.30
C SER A 106 -2.32 -0.92 8.09
N GLY A 107 -3.34 -1.34 7.35
CA GLY A 107 -3.54 -2.74 6.97
C GLY A 107 -2.37 -3.29 6.14
N ALA A 108 -1.93 -2.54 5.12
CA ALA A 108 -0.80 -2.92 4.29
C ALA A 108 0.52 -2.96 5.08
N ALA A 109 0.75 -1.97 5.97
CA ALA A 109 1.94 -1.94 6.82
C ALA A 109 1.99 -3.16 7.75
N ASN A 110 0.86 -3.54 8.36
CA ASN A 110 0.77 -4.74 9.18
C ASN A 110 1.05 -6.02 8.38
N ALA A 111 0.57 -6.11 7.13
CA ALA A 111 0.85 -7.26 6.27
C ALA A 111 2.36 -7.40 5.99
N TYR A 112 3.08 -6.31 5.75
CA TYR A 112 4.54 -6.34 5.66
C TYR A 112 5.20 -6.78 6.97
N VAL A 113 4.72 -6.28 8.13
CA VAL A 113 5.24 -6.67 9.46
C VAL A 113 5.05 -8.16 9.71
N GLU A 114 3.93 -8.76 9.32
CA GLU A 114 3.71 -10.20 9.42
C GLU A 114 4.77 -10.99 8.64
N VAL A 115 5.08 -10.58 7.42
CA VAL A 115 6.14 -11.19 6.61
C VAL A 115 7.51 -11.04 7.28
N MET A 116 7.82 -9.85 7.81
CA MET A 116 9.07 -9.59 8.53
C MET A 116 9.21 -10.47 9.76
N ASN A 117 8.13 -10.64 10.54
CA ASN A 117 8.12 -11.47 11.75
C ASN A 117 8.33 -12.95 11.45
N VAL A 118 7.93 -13.43 10.27
CA VAL A 118 8.20 -14.80 9.81
C VAL A 118 9.62 -14.95 9.27
N ASN A 119 10.15 -13.91 8.62
CA ASN A 119 11.47 -13.97 7.97
C ASN A 119 12.62 -13.77 8.96
N TYR A 120 12.51 -12.79 9.86
CA TYR A 120 13.59 -12.39 10.76
C TYR A 120 14.14 -13.54 11.63
N PRO A 121 13.32 -14.39 12.27
CA PRO A 121 13.83 -15.52 13.07
C PRO A 121 14.59 -16.55 12.27
N LYS A 122 14.37 -16.61 10.95
CA LYS A 122 15.00 -17.60 10.06
C LYS A 122 16.29 -17.07 9.44
N THR A 123 16.36 -15.78 9.16
CA THR A 123 17.42 -15.17 8.34
C THR A 123 18.23 -14.10 9.05
N GLY A 124 17.73 -13.53 10.15
CA GLY A 124 18.27 -12.34 10.80
C GLY A 124 18.02 -11.05 10.04
N ILE A 125 17.20 -11.08 8.98
CA ILE A 125 16.91 -9.93 8.10
C ILE A 125 15.39 -9.68 8.11
N TYR A 126 14.97 -8.43 8.34
CA TYR A 126 13.54 -8.08 8.32
C TYR A 126 12.97 -8.09 6.89
N PHE A 127 13.61 -7.38 5.96
CA PHE A 127 13.14 -7.27 4.59
C PHE A 127 13.50 -8.50 3.76
N THR A 128 12.52 -9.09 3.11
CA THR A 128 12.73 -10.10 2.09
C THR A 128 13.22 -9.46 0.78
N GLU A 129 13.70 -10.28 -0.16
CA GLU A 129 14.17 -9.79 -1.47
C GLU A 129 13.09 -8.97 -2.19
N TRP A 130 11.86 -9.47 -2.28
CA TRP A 130 10.76 -8.77 -2.94
C TRP A 130 10.32 -7.48 -2.20
N MET A 131 10.51 -7.37 -0.88
CA MET A 131 10.26 -6.13 -0.14
C MET A 131 11.32 -5.07 -0.45
N ILE A 132 12.57 -5.47 -0.69
CA ILE A 132 13.63 -4.58 -1.14
C ILE A 132 13.33 -4.09 -2.56
N GLU A 133 12.80 -4.96 -3.42
CA GLU A 133 12.32 -4.57 -4.76
C GLU A 133 11.17 -3.56 -4.67
N ASP A 134 10.20 -3.76 -3.76
CA ASP A 134 9.12 -2.80 -3.51
C ASP A 134 9.67 -1.41 -3.11
N LEU A 135 10.64 -1.37 -2.17
CA LEU A 135 11.29 -0.12 -1.78
C LEU A 135 11.98 0.56 -2.96
N SER A 136 12.67 -0.21 -3.78
CA SER A 136 13.35 0.30 -4.99
C SER A 136 12.35 0.87 -5.99
N THR A 137 11.26 0.16 -6.24
CA THR A 137 10.18 0.60 -7.14
C THR A 137 9.52 1.87 -6.62
N CYS A 138 9.21 1.93 -5.33
CA CYS A 138 8.63 3.13 -4.72
C CYS A 138 9.59 4.32 -4.74
N SER A 139 10.90 4.10 -4.57
CA SER A 139 11.90 5.16 -4.69
C SER A 139 11.94 5.73 -6.10
N ALA A 140 11.93 4.87 -7.13
CA ALA A 140 11.91 5.31 -8.52
C ALA A 140 10.65 6.10 -8.86
N LEU A 141 9.47 5.65 -8.38
CA LEU A 141 8.22 6.38 -8.59
C LEU A 141 8.22 7.73 -7.87
N TYR A 142 8.75 7.80 -6.64
CA TYR A 142 8.88 9.05 -5.90
C TYR A 142 9.77 10.07 -6.62
N GLU A 143 10.89 9.63 -7.18
CA GLU A 143 11.81 10.48 -7.93
C GLU A 143 11.15 11.03 -9.21
N MET A 144 10.43 10.18 -9.96
CA MET A 144 9.71 10.57 -11.18
C MET A 144 8.64 11.65 -10.93
N ASP A 145 7.96 11.58 -9.78
CA ASP A 145 6.91 12.55 -9.43
C ASP A 145 7.47 13.90 -8.95
N ASN A 146 8.77 13.98 -8.64
CA ASN A 146 9.43 15.18 -8.12
C ASN A 146 10.44 15.81 -9.09
N GLU A 147 10.55 15.30 -10.34
CA GLU A 147 11.28 15.92 -11.45
C GLU A 147 10.39 16.96 -12.19
#